data_d1ca15171c00a1b5362d523420de599b
#
_entry.id   d1ca15171c00a1b5362d523420de599b
#
_cell.length_a   1.000
_cell.length_b   1.000
_cell.length_c   1.000
_cell.angle_alpha   90.00
_cell.angle_beta   90.00
_cell.angle_gamma   90.00
#
_symmetry.space_group_name_H-M   'P 1'
#
loop_
_entity.id
_entity.type
_entity.pdbx_description
1 polymer ?
#
loop_
_entity_poly.entity_id
_entity_poly.type
_entity_poly.pdbx_seq_one_letter_code
_entity_poly.pdbx_strand_id
1 'polypeptide(L)'
;HIIGTDIYFDVEFHSWTSNNSGGGFSYTRTPADGPDLPDGYFRKPDFADASLPENQDRVSDDIWITRGNNQALYHAAFEGSYNYNGGHSHTGGPSPSGTEWASGPTENHSSIESYNTFLGAVGGEWGTENLAGQTYSMHIIGTDQYYDIQFHSYTMDQQNGGGFAYIRTPATGPEIPDGYFRKLNYGDPNLSFYQDRITDDVWITRSN
;
A
#
# COMPACT_ATOMS: atom_id res chain seq x y z
N HIS A 1 1.30 -10.64 -19.40
CA HIS A 1 2.36 -10.17 -18.52
C HIS A 1 2.56 -11.17 -17.37
N ILE A 2 3.79 -11.53 -17.09
CA ILE A 2 4.16 -12.31 -15.92
C ILE A 2 4.42 -11.31 -14.78
N ILE A 3 3.53 -11.31 -13.78
CA ILE A 3 3.56 -10.37 -12.65
C ILE A 3 4.91 -10.47 -11.92
N GLY A 4 5.50 -9.31 -11.55
CA GLY A 4 6.80 -9.24 -10.91
C GLY A 4 8.00 -9.38 -11.84
N THR A 5 7.78 -9.35 -13.16
CA THR A 5 8.84 -9.42 -14.18
C THR A 5 8.56 -8.42 -15.31
N ASP A 6 9.55 -8.22 -16.22
CA ASP A 6 9.36 -7.45 -17.47
C ASP A 6 9.03 -8.37 -18.66
N ILE A 7 8.42 -9.54 -18.38
CA ILE A 7 8.15 -10.53 -19.42
C ILE A 7 6.70 -10.38 -19.89
N TYR A 8 6.55 -10.07 -21.19
CA TYR A 8 5.26 -9.93 -21.86
C TYR A 8 5.16 -10.90 -23.04
N PHE A 9 3.95 -11.34 -23.31
CA PHE A 9 3.62 -12.16 -24.48
C PHE A 9 2.31 -11.68 -25.10
N ASP A 10 2.27 -11.65 -26.43
CA ASP A 10 1.04 -11.70 -27.17
C ASP A 10 0.52 -13.13 -27.19
N VAL A 11 -0.75 -13.33 -26.92
CA VAL A 11 -1.39 -14.64 -26.85
C VAL A 11 -2.57 -14.67 -27.81
N GLU A 12 -2.48 -15.56 -28.82
CA GLU A 12 -3.56 -15.82 -29.78
C GLU A 12 -4.19 -17.17 -29.46
N PHE A 13 -5.46 -17.18 -29.02
CA PHE A 13 -6.19 -18.42 -28.75
C PHE A 13 -6.74 -19.02 -30.04
N HIS A 14 -6.47 -20.31 -30.28
CA HIS A 14 -6.97 -21.07 -31.42
C HIS A 14 -8.19 -21.90 -31.07
N SER A 15 -8.27 -22.40 -29.83
CA SER A 15 -9.41 -23.16 -29.36
C SER A 15 -9.62 -22.96 -27.85
N TRP A 16 -10.88 -23.02 -27.45
CA TRP A 16 -11.30 -22.99 -26.05
C TRP A 16 -12.59 -23.80 -25.89
N THR A 17 -12.59 -24.85 -25.08
CA THR A 17 -13.79 -25.62 -24.80
C THR A 17 -14.62 -24.94 -23.70
N SER A 18 -15.93 -24.80 -23.93
CA SER A 18 -16.88 -24.20 -23.01
C SER A 18 -17.77 -25.28 -22.34
N ASN A 19 -18.54 -24.92 -21.33
CA ASN A 19 -19.61 -25.72 -20.73
C ASN A 19 -19.18 -27.09 -20.14
N ASN A 20 -18.28 -27.10 -19.18
CA ASN A 20 -17.83 -28.33 -18.48
C ASN A 20 -17.30 -29.46 -19.40
N SER A 21 -16.86 -29.13 -20.61
CA SER A 21 -16.42 -30.07 -21.64
C SER A 21 -14.95 -30.46 -21.55
N GLY A 22 -14.39 -30.58 -20.34
CA GLY A 22 -13.03 -31.10 -20.13
C GLY A 22 -11.88 -30.08 -20.20
N GLY A 23 -12.16 -28.77 -20.31
CA GLY A 23 -11.17 -27.68 -20.12
C GLY A 23 -10.02 -27.63 -21.13
N GLY A 24 -10.23 -28.15 -22.34
CA GLY A 24 -9.21 -28.13 -23.40
C GLY A 24 -9.06 -26.74 -24.02
N PHE A 25 -7.82 -26.32 -24.29
CA PHE A 25 -7.50 -25.08 -25.01
C PHE A 25 -6.21 -25.20 -25.79
N SER A 26 -6.04 -24.33 -26.79
CA SER A 26 -4.77 -24.17 -27.50
C SER A 26 -4.54 -22.70 -27.85
N TYR A 27 -3.29 -22.27 -27.80
CA TYR A 27 -2.89 -20.92 -28.17
C TYR A 27 -1.46 -20.90 -28.72
N THR A 28 -1.13 -19.82 -29.44
CA THR A 28 0.24 -19.42 -29.73
C THR A 28 0.61 -18.25 -28.85
N ARG A 29 1.83 -18.22 -28.34
CA ARG A 29 2.41 -17.07 -27.64
C ARG A 29 3.66 -16.60 -28.35
N THR A 30 3.81 -15.29 -28.49
CA THR A 30 5.01 -14.62 -29.01
C THR A 30 5.53 -13.65 -27.95
N PRO A 31 6.85 -13.60 -27.69
CA PRO A 31 7.39 -12.53 -26.86
C PRO A 31 6.98 -11.16 -27.40
N ALA A 32 6.60 -10.26 -26.52
CA ALA A 32 6.17 -8.91 -26.84
C ALA A 32 6.87 -7.90 -25.94
N ASP A 33 7.05 -6.68 -26.42
CA ASP A 33 7.48 -5.56 -25.58
C ASP A 33 6.29 -5.13 -24.71
N GLY A 34 6.55 -4.96 -23.42
CA GLY A 34 5.54 -4.43 -22.51
C GLY A 34 5.38 -2.90 -22.64
N PRO A 35 4.34 -2.32 -22.04
CA PRO A 35 4.23 -0.88 -21.96
C PRO A 35 5.38 -0.32 -21.11
N ASP A 36 5.90 0.84 -21.47
CA ASP A 36 6.79 1.60 -20.62
C ASP A 36 6.03 2.01 -19.36
N LEU A 37 6.39 1.42 -18.23
CA LEU A 37 5.81 1.80 -16.93
C LEU A 37 6.66 2.88 -16.29
N PRO A 38 6.05 3.92 -15.69
CA PRO A 38 6.80 4.94 -14.97
C PRO A 38 7.59 4.34 -13.79
N ASP A 39 8.72 4.93 -13.47
CA ASP A 39 9.46 4.59 -12.24
C ASP A 39 8.53 4.68 -11.02
N GLY A 40 8.64 3.70 -10.14
CA GLY A 40 7.78 3.62 -8.95
C GLY A 40 6.34 3.14 -9.20
N TYR A 41 6.00 2.71 -10.42
CA TYR A 41 4.71 2.10 -10.68
C TYR A 41 4.61 0.72 -10.00
N PHE A 42 3.54 0.54 -9.23
CA PHE A 42 3.19 -0.73 -8.63
C PHE A 42 1.74 -1.09 -8.91
N ARG A 43 1.48 -2.36 -9.15
CA ARG A 43 0.12 -2.89 -9.34
C ARG A 43 -0.02 -4.27 -8.71
N LYS A 44 -1.06 -4.44 -7.90
CA LYS A 44 -1.58 -5.72 -7.45
C LYS A 44 -2.93 -5.98 -8.15
N PRO A 45 -3.09 -7.09 -8.90
CA PRO A 45 -4.39 -7.45 -9.47
C PRO A 45 -5.43 -7.81 -8.41
N ASP A 46 -6.72 -7.76 -8.80
CA ASP A 46 -7.79 -8.34 -8.00
C ASP A 46 -7.56 -9.84 -7.77
N PHE A 47 -7.92 -10.31 -6.59
CA PHE A 47 -7.81 -11.71 -6.15
C PHE A 47 -6.38 -12.28 -6.13
N ALA A 48 -5.37 -11.48 -6.42
CA ALA A 48 -3.98 -11.89 -6.28
C ALA A 48 -3.64 -12.10 -4.80
N ASP A 49 -2.86 -13.15 -4.51
CA ASP A 49 -2.44 -13.50 -3.16
C ASP A 49 -1.51 -12.41 -2.60
N ALA A 50 -1.97 -11.71 -1.57
CA ALA A 50 -1.23 -10.63 -0.93
C ALA A 50 0.04 -11.10 -0.19
N SER A 51 0.19 -12.39 0.07
CA SER A 51 1.38 -12.96 0.71
C SER A 51 2.56 -13.15 -0.26
N LEU A 52 2.31 -13.12 -1.56
CA LEU A 52 3.36 -13.30 -2.56
C LEU A 52 4.14 -12.01 -2.79
N PRO A 53 5.48 -12.07 -2.89
CA PRO A 53 6.35 -10.90 -3.02
C PRO A 53 6.01 -9.97 -4.20
N GLU A 54 5.58 -10.53 -5.33
CA GLU A 54 5.18 -9.79 -6.52
C GLU A 54 3.90 -8.97 -6.33
N ASN A 55 3.13 -9.23 -5.29
CA ASN A 55 1.93 -8.51 -4.91
C ASN A 55 2.15 -7.54 -3.73
N GLN A 56 3.42 -7.26 -3.41
CA GLN A 56 3.86 -6.39 -2.32
C GLN A 56 4.79 -5.31 -2.86
N ASP A 57 4.41 -4.02 -2.74
CA ASP A 57 5.34 -2.93 -3.06
C ASP A 57 6.37 -2.81 -1.94
N ARG A 58 7.61 -3.09 -2.28
CA ARG A 58 8.76 -2.91 -1.39
C ARG A 58 9.25 -1.47 -1.49
N VAL A 59 8.64 -0.61 -0.70
CA VAL A 59 8.97 0.83 -0.64
C VAL A 59 10.39 1.02 -0.11
N SER A 60 10.77 0.23 0.88
CA SER A 60 12.12 0.14 1.45
C SER A 60 12.36 -1.30 1.93
N ASP A 61 13.55 -1.56 2.50
CA ASP A 61 13.86 -2.86 3.10
C ASP A 61 12.88 -3.23 4.22
N ASP A 62 12.38 -2.22 4.93
CA ASP A 62 11.53 -2.37 6.11
C ASP A 62 10.04 -2.11 5.85
N ILE A 63 9.65 -1.54 4.70
CA ILE A 63 8.26 -1.17 4.41
C ILE A 63 7.76 -1.87 3.14
N TRP A 64 6.81 -2.80 3.31
CA TRP A 64 6.20 -3.58 2.24
C TRP A 64 4.69 -3.39 2.24
N ILE A 65 4.15 -2.72 1.24
CA ILE A 65 2.73 -2.37 1.15
C ILE A 65 2.00 -3.37 0.28
N THR A 66 0.89 -3.88 0.79
CA THR A 66 -0.02 -4.73 0.05
C THR A 66 -1.47 -4.50 0.48
N ARG A 67 -2.38 -5.29 -0.07
CA ARG A 67 -3.80 -5.24 0.21
C ARG A 67 -4.46 -6.60 0.06
N GLY A 68 -5.23 -7.04 1.05
CA GLY A 68 -6.09 -8.21 0.95
C GLY A 68 -7.43 -7.89 0.28
N ASN A 69 -8.19 -8.94 -0.04
CA ASN A 69 -9.54 -8.79 -0.57
C ASN A 69 -10.42 -8.07 0.45
N ASN A 70 -11.15 -7.06 0.01
CA ASN A 70 -12.03 -6.26 0.85
C ASN A 70 -11.35 -5.63 2.08
N GLN A 71 -10.10 -5.22 1.94
CA GLN A 71 -9.31 -4.62 3.00
C GLN A 71 -8.72 -3.28 2.54
N ALA A 72 -8.27 -2.44 3.49
CA ALA A 72 -7.40 -1.32 3.20
C ALA A 72 -5.94 -1.80 3.03
N LEU A 73 -5.03 -0.87 2.70
CA LEU A 73 -3.60 -1.16 2.62
C LEU A 73 -3.06 -1.60 3.99
N TYR A 74 -2.10 -2.51 4.00
CA TYR A 74 -1.40 -2.95 5.20
C TYR A 74 0.07 -3.31 4.90
N HIS A 75 0.87 -3.42 5.95
CA HIS A 75 2.29 -3.77 5.88
C HIS A 75 2.48 -5.29 5.86
N ALA A 76 2.84 -5.85 4.70
CA ALA A 76 2.90 -7.30 4.48
C ALA A 76 3.84 -8.07 5.42
N ALA A 77 4.94 -7.46 5.89
CA ALA A 77 5.91 -8.15 6.73
C ALA A 77 5.49 -8.25 8.21
N PHE A 78 4.69 -7.29 8.71
CA PHE A 78 4.31 -7.21 10.13
C PHE A 78 2.82 -7.46 10.37
N GLU A 79 2.00 -7.26 9.36
CA GLU A 79 0.56 -7.37 9.43
C GLU A 79 0.12 -8.52 8.52
N GLY A 80 -0.46 -9.58 9.08
CA GLY A 80 -0.99 -10.69 8.26
C GLY A 80 -2.24 -10.32 7.45
N SER A 81 -2.83 -9.17 7.76
CA SER A 81 -3.98 -8.56 7.09
C SER A 81 -4.13 -7.12 7.57
N TYR A 82 -4.98 -6.34 6.92
CA TYR A 82 -5.36 -5.03 7.45
C TYR A 82 -5.86 -5.13 8.88
N ASN A 83 -5.22 -4.39 9.78
CA ASN A 83 -5.59 -4.40 11.21
C ASN A 83 -6.81 -3.49 11.44
N TYR A 84 -7.97 -4.11 11.51
CA TYR A 84 -9.23 -3.45 11.76
C TYR A 84 -9.51 -3.41 13.27
N ASN A 85 -8.81 -2.53 14.00
CA ASN A 85 -9.05 -2.35 15.42
C ASN A 85 -10.20 -1.38 15.68
N GLY A 86 -11.37 -1.92 15.99
CA GLY A 86 -12.39 -1.13 16.67
C GLY A 86 -13.70 -0.85 15.96
N GLY A 87 -14.22 -1.79 15.18
CA GLY A 87 -15.55 -1.67 14.59
C GLY A 87 -15.57 -0.71 13.40
N HIS A 88 -16.73 -0.46 12.81
CA HIS A 88 -16.94 0.40 11.62
C HIS A 88 -16.55 1.89 11.86
N SER A 89 -15.42 2.12 12.51
CA SER A 89 -14.89 3.46 12.74
C SER A 89 -14.17 3.93 11.49
N HIS A 90 -14.61 5.03 10.95
CA HIS A 90 -14.02 5.73 9.80
C HIS A 90 -12.55 6.14 10.00
N THR A 91 -11.96 5.85 11.13
CA THR A 91 -10.60 6.25 11.54
C THR A 91 -9.78 5.09 12.08
N GLY A 92 -10.21 3.83 11.86
CA GLY A 92 -9.57 2.66 12.46
C GLY A 92 -8.30 2.21 11.77
N GLY A 93 -7.34 1.77 12.58
CA GLY A 93 -6.14 1.07 12.17
C GLY A 93 -4.98 1.95 11.74
N PRO A 94 -3.75 1.58 12.14
CA PRO A 94 -2.51 2.28 11.77
C PRO A 94 -1.92 1.76 10.47
N SER A 95 -2.66 1.00 9.70
CA SER A 95 -2.15 0.38 8.47
C SER A 95 -1.92 1.38 7.34
N PRO A 96 -0.86 1.19 6.54
CA PRO A 96 0.26 0.26 6.75
C PRO A 96 1.14 0.69 7.93
N SER A 97 1.46 -0.23 8.86
CA SER A 97 2.34 0.06 9.99
C SER A 97 3.70 0.57 9.53
N GLY A 98 4.28 1.53 10.27
CA GLY A 98 5.54 2.19 9.90
C GLY A 98 5.38 3.30 8.87
N THR A 99 4.15 3.62 8.44
CA THR A 99 3.86 4.75 7.55
C THR A 99 2.82 5.69 8.13
N GLU A 100 2.88 6.95 7.70
CA GLU A 100 1.86 7.95 7.96
C GLU A 100 1.57 8.73 6.68
N TRP A 101 0.35 9.24 6.56
CA TRP A 101 -0.21 9.72 5.29
C TRP A 101 -0.89 11.07 5.44
N ALA A 102 -0.85 11.86 4.37
CA ALA A 102 -1.59 13.12 4.28
C ALA A 102 -2.27 13.25 2.91
N SER A 103 -3.41 13.95 2.86
CA SER A 103 -4.15 14.17 1.62
C SER A 103 -3.49 15.24 0.76
N GLY A 104 -3.25 14.94 -0.51
CA GLY A 104 -2.53 15.79 -1.45
C GLY A 104 -1.03 15.51 -1.51
N PRO A 105 -0.31 16.15 -2.44
CA PRO A 105 1.12 15.96 -2.60
C PRO A 105 1.92 16.54 -1.41
N THR A 106 3.11 16.02 -1.22
CA THR A 106 4.00 16.34 -0.09
C THR A 106 4.31 17.84 0.02
N GLU A 107 4.43 18.54 -1.08
CA GLU A 107 4.69 20.00 -1.12
C GLU A 107 3.61 20.85 -0.44
N ASN A 108 2.41 20.32 -0.27
CA ASN A 108 1.29 20.99 0.41
C ASN A 108 1.39 20.93 1.94
N HIS A 109 2.35 20.20 2.48
CA HIS A 109 2.48 19.94 3.91
C HIS A 109 3.73 20.61 4.48
N SER A 110 3.55 21.58 5.37
CA SER A 110 4.63 22.31 6.04
C SER A 110 4.97 21.74 7.43
N SER A 111 4.24 20.73 7.90
CA SER A 111 4.45 20.12 9.21
C SER A 111 4.07 18.65 9.20
N ILE A 112 4.86 17.84 9.89
CA ILE A 112 4.59 16.41 10.12
C ILE A 112 3.26 16.16 10.86
N GLU A 113 2.77 17.14 11.60
CA GLU A 113 1.48 17.06 12.32
C GLU A 113 0.26 16.96 11.38
N SER A 114 0.42 17.30 10.09
CA SER A 114 -0.64 17.12 9.09
C SER A 114 -0.84 15.66 8.66
N TYR A 115 0.11 14.79 8.98
CA TYR A 115 0.03 13.36 8.63
C TYR A 115 -0.80 12.57 9.64
N ASN A 116 -1.42 11.49 9.19
CA ASN A 116 -2.32 10.63 9.96
C ASN A 116 -2.16 9.17 9.50
N THR A 117 -2.99 8.25 10.01
CA THR A 117 -3.12 6.93 9.42
C THR A 117 -3.57 7.02 7.96
N PHE A 118 -3.36 5.98 7.15
CA PHE A 118 -3.84 5.94 5.77
C PHE A 118 -5.35 6.25 5.69
N LEU A 119 -6.18 5.54 6.47
CA LEU A 119 -7.63 5.81 6.47
C LEU A 119 -7.97 7.22 6.96
N GLY A 120 -7.21 7.75 7.93
CA GLY A 120 -7.39 9.13 8.37
C GLY A 120 -7.13 10.14 7.26
N ALA A 121 -6.08 9.93 6.46
CA ALA A 121 -5.73 10.80 5.34
C ALA A 121 -6.73 10.73 4.17
N VAL A 122 -7.30 9.58 3.91
CA VAL A 122 -8.26 9.39 2.80
C VAL A 122 -9.71 9.73 3.17
N GLY A 123 -9.99 10.12 4.43
CA GLY A 123 -11.34 10.46 4.87
C GLY A 123 -12.18 9.27 5.34
N GLY A 124 -11.51 8.21 5.83
CA GLY A 124 -12.13 6.99 6.34
C GLY A 124 -12.37 5.92 5.26
N GLU A 125 -13.10 4.88 5.61
CA GLU A 125 -13.41 3.77 4.68
C GLU A 125 -14.08 4.28 3.39
N TRP A 126 -15.05 5.17 3.50
CA TRP A 126 -15.76 5.73 2.34
C TRP A 126 -14.87 6.62 1.46
N GLY A 127 -13.82 7.21 2.03
CA GLY A 127 -12.86 7.99 1.25
C GLY A 127 -12.07 7.15 0.24
N THR A 128 -11.94 5.84 0.49
CA THR A 128 -11.24 4.93 -0.42
C THR A 128 -11.97 4.73 -1.75
N GLU A 129 -13.25 5.06 -1.84
CA GLU A 129 -14.04 5.01 -3.10
C GLU A 129 -13.52 5.99 -4.17
N ASN A 130 -12.85 7.05 -3.74
CA ASN A 130 -12.39 8.13 -4.62
C ASN A 130 -10.86 8.20 -4.74
N LEU A 131 -10.13 7.15 -4.40
CA LEU A 131 -8.66 7.14 -4.46
C LEU A 131 -8.10 7.26 -5.87
N ALA A 132 -8.74 6.62 -6.86
CA ALA A 132 -8.27 6.67 -8.24
C ALA A 132 -8.18 8.12 -8.76
N GLY A 133 -7.03 8.50 -9.29
CA GLY A 133 -6.73 9.85 -9.76
C GLY A 133 -6.30 10.84 -8.67
N GLN A 134 -6.29 10.44 -7.40
CA GLN A 134 -5.84 11.29 -6.29
C GLN A 134 -4.38 11.03 -5.94
N THR A 135 -3.73 12.07 -5.39
CA THR A 135 -2.37 12.00 -4.85
C THR A 135 -2.43 12.14 -3.33
N TYR A 136 -1.64 11.33 -2.64
CA TYR A 136 -1.41 11.40 -1.20
C TYR A 136 0.07 11.47 -0.92
N SER A 137 0.45 12.18 0.15
CA SER A 137 1.79 12.12 0.69
C SER A 137 1.91 10.94 1.66
N MET A 138 2.98 10.16 1.55
CA MET A 138 3.34 9.10 2.48
C MET A 138 4.71 9.38 3.07
N HIS A 139 4.84 9.25 4.39
CA HIS A 139 6.10 9.33 5.12
C HIS A 139 6.42 7.99 5.79
N ILE A 140 7.68 7.58 5.77
CA ILE A 140 8.17 6.43 6.54
C ILE A 140 8.57 6.91 7.93
N ILE A 141 7.84 6.47 8.97
CA ILE A 141 8.05 6.88 10.36
C ILE A 141 9.49 6.63 10.82
N GLY A 142 10.11 7.65 11.42
CA GLY A 142 11.47 7.57 11.93
C GLY A 142 12.56 7.76 10.88
N THR A 143 12.21 8.22 9.69
CA THR A 143 13.14 8.54 8.60
C THR A 143 12.83 9.91 7.99
N ASP A 144 13.67 10.39 7.05
CA ASP A 144 13.41 11.58 6.23
C ASP A 144 12.80 11.20 4.86
N GLN A 145 12.23 10.00 4.72
CA GLN A 145 11.73 9.50 3.46
C GLN A 145 10.26 9.82 3.26
N TYR A 146 9.98 10.63 2.25
CA TYR A 146 8.64 10.99 1.82
C TYR A 146 8.41 10.56 0.38
N TYR A 147 7.16 10.26 0.06
CA TYR A 147 6.73 9.90 -1.28
C TYR A 147 5.38 10.53 -1.61
N ASP A 148 5.23 10.97 -2.85
CA ASP A 148 3.94 11.23 -3.43
C ASP A 148 3.40 9.93 -4.03
N ILE A 149 2.20 9.53 -3.61
CA ILE A 149 1.51 8.32 -4.04
C ILE A 149 0.31 8.73 -4.89
N GLN A 150 0.44 8.60 -6.21
CA GLN A 150 -0.66 8.86 -7.14
C GLN A 150 -1.40 7.56 -7.45
N PHE A 151 -2.61 7.42 -6.94
CA PHE A 151 -3.42 6.23 -7.19
C PHE A 151 -3.99 6.23 -8.61
N HIS A 152 -3.81 5.15 -9.34
CA HIS A 152 -4.39 4.89 -10.65
C HIS A 152 -5.66 4.05 -10.58
N SER A 153 -5.69 3.10 -9.65
CA SER A 153 -6.84 2.27 -9.37
C SER A 153 -6.86 1.82 -7.93
N TYR A 154 -8.07 1.59 -7.42
CA TYR A 154 -8.31 0.99 -6.11
C TYR A 154 -9.70 0.36 -6.16
N THR A 155 -9.75 -0.97 -6.17
CA THR A 155 -11.02 -1.68 -6.32
C THR A 155 -11.82 -1.61 -5.03
N MET A 156 -13.09 -1.29 -5.15
CA MET A 156 -14.04 -1.19 -4.05
C MET A 156 -15.09 -2.30 -4.16
N ASP A 157 -15.87 -2.48 -3.12
CA ASP A 157 -16.91 -3.48 -2.91
C ASP A 157 -16.45 -4.86 -2.47
N GLN A 158 -17.31 -5.50 -1.68
CA GLN A 158 -17.08 -6.80 -1.05
C GLN A 158 -16.87 -7.96 -2.04
N GLN A 159 -17.15 -7.73 -3.32
CA GLN A 159 -16.96 -8.72 -4.39
C GLN A 159 -15.65 -8.53 -5.16
N ASN A 160 -14.91 -7.46 -4.89
CA ASN A 160 -13.69 -7.11 -5.61
C ASN A 160 -12.45 -7.55 -4.86
N GLY A 161 -11.46 -8.03 -5.60
CA GLY A 161 -10.34 -8.81 -5.09
C GLY A 161 -9.18 -8.03 -4.50
N GLY A 162 -9.38 -6.80 -4.00
CA GLY A 162 -8.33 -6.04 -3.34
C GLY A 162 -7.20 -5.60 -4.27
N GLY A 163 -7.49 -5.39 -5.55
CA GLY A 163 -6.54 -4.83 -6.50
C GLY A 163 -6.33 -3.34 -6.29
N PHE A 164 -5.13 -2.88 -6.55
CA PHE A 164 -4.78 -1.46 -6.58
C PHE A 164 -3.56 -1.20 -7.47
N ALA A 165 -3.42 0.04 -7.93
CA ALA A 165 -2.24 0.49 -8.63
C ALA A 165 -1.96 1.95 -8.29
N TYR A 166 -0.68 2.30 -8.18
CA TYR A 166 -0.21 3.67 -8.00
C TYR A 166 1.17 3.89 -8.61
N ILE A 167 1.55 5.16 -8.76
CA ILE A 167 2.93 5.58 -8.94
C ILE A 167 3.42 6.17 -7.63
N ARG A 168 4.60 5.76 -7.20
CA ARG A 168 5.30 6.28 -6.03
C ARG A 168 6.50 7.09 -6.49
N THR A 169 6.52 8.39 -6.16
CA THR A 169 7.61 9.30 -6.49
C THR A 169 8.26 9.82 -5.21
N PRO A 170 9.59 9.71 -5.04
CA PRO A 170 10.28 10.34 -3.92
C PRO A 170 9.99 11.84 -3.86
N ALA A 171 9.76 12.35 -2.65
CA ALA A 171 9.42 13.76 -2.41
C ALA A 171 10.23 14.33 -1.25
N THR A 172 10.30 15.66 -1.17
CA THR A 172 10.89 16.36 -0.02
C THR A 172 9.76 16.82 0.90
N GLY A 173 9.70 16.27 2.10
CA GLY A 173 8.66 16.59 3.06
C GLY A 173 9.06 17.65 4.08
N PRO A 174 8.16 17.93 5.05
CA PRO A 174 8.45 18.86 6.14
C PRO A 174 9.63 18.38 6.97
N GLU A 175 10.40 19.34 7.48
CA GLU A 175 11.49 19.06 8.43
C GLU A 175 10.92 18.46 9.71
N ILE A 176 11.53 17.37 10.16
CA ILE A 176 11.19 16.73 11.43
C ILE A 176 12.12 17.28 12.50
N PRO A 177 11.62 17.90 13.58
CA PRO A 177 12.46 18.42 14.65
C PRO A 177 13.30 17.32 15.31
N ASP A 178 14.53 17.65 15.70
CA ASP A 178 15.39 16.74 16.44
C ASP A 178 14.68 16.20 17.70
N GLY A 179 14.73 14.88 17.89
CA GLY A 179 14.08 14.20 19.01
C GLY A 179 12.54 14.11 18.91
N TYR A 180 11.97 14.48 17.77
CA TYR A 180 10.53 14.28 17.56
C TYR A 180 10.19 12.79 17.50
N PHE A 181 9.19 12.40 18.27
CA PHE A 181 8.60 11.07 18.22
C PHE A 181 7.07 11.18 18.26
N ARG A 182 6.42 10.41 17.41
CA ARG A 182 4.96 10.29 17.39
C ARG A 182 4.53 8.84 17.20
N LYS A 183 3.67 8.35 18.08
CA LYS A 183 2.95 7.10 17.90
C LYS A 183 1.56 7.41 17.36
N LEU A 184 1.23 6.90 16.20
CA LEU A 184 -0.11 7.01 15.64
C LEU A 184 -1.15 6.26 16.49
N ASN A 185 -2.41 6.69 16.41
CA ASN A 185 -3.53 5.96 17.00
C ASN A 185 -3.54 4.51 16.47
N TYR A 186 -3.84 3.57 17.34
CA TYR A 186 -3.87 2.13 17.04
C TYR A 186 -2.53 1.50 16.61
N GLY A 187 -1.41 2.21 16.63
CA GLY A 187 -0.09 1.65 16.39
C GLY A 187 0.22 0.53 17.38
N ASP A 188 0.70 -0.62 16.88
CA ASP A 188 1.08 -1.74 17.75
C ASP A 188 2.29 -1.34 18.60
N PRO A 189 2.17 -1.26 19.95
CA PRO A 189 3.26 -0.84 20.81
C PRO A 189 4.45 -1.80 20.80
N ASN A 190 4.33 -2.99 20.20
CA ASN A 190 5.43 -3.94 20.07
C ASN A 190 6.28 -3.70 18.82
N LEU A 191 5.82 -2.89 17.87
CA LEU A 191 6.60 -2.54 16.68
C LEU A 191 7.52 -1.36 16.97
N SER A 192 8.76 -1.45 16.50
CA SER A 192 9.81 -0.44 16.69
C SER A 192 9.41 0.96 16.19
N PHE A 193 8.58 1.06 15.16
CA PHE A 193 8.05 2.33 14.63
C PHE A 193 7.24 3.13 15.68
N TYR A 194 6.70 2.45 16.69
CA TYR A 194 5.82 3.03 17.71
C TYR A 194 6.44 3.00 19.11
N GLN A 195 7.77 2.87 19.17
CA GLN A 195 8.56 2.90 20.39
C GLN A 195 9.63 3.98 20.29
N ASP A 196 9.57 4.97 21.19
CA ASP A 196 10.64 5.97 21.33
C ASP A 196 11.82 5.35 22.08
N ARG A 197 12.90 5.14 21.38
CA ARG A 197 14.11 4.54 21.91
C ARG A 197 15.02 5.63 22.48
N ILE A 198 14.83 5.97 23.78
CA ILE A 198 15.63 7.00 24.47
C ILE A 198 17.08 6.53 24.65
N THR A 199 17.28 5.27 25.03
CA THR A 199 18.58 4.59 25.16
C THR A 199 18.43 3.14 24.71
N ASP A 200 19.54 2.39 24.70
CA ASP A 200 19.49 0.95 24.42
C ASP A 200 18.61 0.17 25.40
N ASP A 201 18.45 0.66 26.63
CA ASP A 201 17.70 -0.01 27.71
C ASP A 201 16.35 0.67 28.03
N VAL A 202 16.05 1.84 27.46
CA VAL A 202 14.84 2.62 27.81
C VAL A 202 14.05 2.95 26.56
N TRP A 203 12.89 2.35 26.45
CA TRP A 203 11.96 2.57 25.34
C TRP A 203 10.61 3.01 25.88
N ILE A 204 10.07 4.09 25.31
CA ILE A 204 8.76 4.65 25.69
C ILE A 204 7.75 4.34 24.59
N THR A 205 6.61 3.80 25.00
CA THR A 205 5.46 3.61 24.13
C THR A 205 4.18 3.74 24.95
N ARG A 206 3.04 3.70 24.28
CA ARG A 206 1.71 3.72 24.91
C ARG A 206 0.86 2.58 24.31
N SER A 207 0.23 1.78 25.18
CA SER A 207 -0.81 0.82 24.76
C SER A 207 -2.05 1.56 24.25
N ASN A 208 -2.80 0.87 23.43
CA ASN A 208 -4.08 1.35 22.89
C ASN A 208 -5.20 1.20 23.92
#